data_5c1a45c1fcaba6b16be085317668b711
#
_entry.id   5c1a45c1fcaba6b16be085317668b711
#
_cell.length_a   1.000
_cell.length_b   1.000
_cell.length_c   1.000
_cell.angle_alpha   90.00
_cell.angle_beta   90.00
_cell.angle_gamma   90.00
#
_symmetry.space_group_name_H-M   'P 1'
#
loop_
_entity.id
_entity.type
_entity.pdbx_description
1 polymer ?
#
loop_
_entity_poly.entity_id
_entity_poly.type
_entity_poly.pdbx_seq_one_letter_code
_entity_poly.pdbx_strand_id
1 'polypeptide(L)'
;MNPPALHIAPGDTVRAETVDNGGSDSKNVRRTAGGDPQTGPFYIDSVYTGDMLVVHIVKLTLNRDTAISNDALASRALNRDLAVATRDNRKQILWHLDCDRMVGWPADRSGHLAAFEVPLRPMLGCIGTAPDPGPPAPAAFDNGNWGGNMGFNEIGTGTTVYLPVSVPGALLYLGDAHALQADGELNGTALETSMDVEFSVDVIPKKSLKTPRVETAMYIAAIGFDGTVDGALQAATDSMADWLAKDYDLNPSEIGQVLGASAEYRIAEIADRTLV
;
A
#
# COMPACT_ATOMS: atom_id res chain seq x y z
N MET A 1 6.14 19.59 8.16
CA MET A 1 5.05 18.59 8.38
C MET A 1 3.72 19.33 8.30
N ASN A 2 2.74 18.73 7.65
CA ASN A 2 1.37 19.24 7.67
C ASN A 2 0.79 19.12 9.08
N PRO A 3 -0.06 20.06 9.54
CA PRO A 3 -0.76 19.90 10.81
C PRO A 3 -1.70 18.67 10.74
N PRO A 4 -1.95 18.01 11.89
CA PRO A 4 -2.91 16.92 11.93
C PRO A 4 -4.29 17.33 11.42
N ALA A 5 -4.88 16.52 10.56
CA ALA A 5 -6.25 16.72 10.10
C ALA A 5 -7.26 16.33 11.20
N LEU A 6 -6.91 15.36 12.04
CA LEU A 6 -7.73 14.86 13.14
C LEU A 6 -6.83 14.28 14.23
N HIS A 7 -7.26 14.42 15.49
CA HIS A 7 -6.74 13.67 16.64
C HIS A 7 -7.67 12.50 16.93
N ILE A 8 -7.12 11.30 17.10
CA ILE A 8 -7.84 10.06 17.37
C ILE A 8 -7.16 9.31 18.52
N ALA A 9 -7.94 8.61 19.32
CA ALA A 9 -7.43 7.76 20.40
C ALA A 9 -7.35 6.28 19.95
N PRO A 10 -6.46 5.47 20.57
CA PRO A 10 -6.52 4.02 20.40
C PRO A 10 -7.91 3.47 20.73
N GLY A 11 -8.45 2.62 19.87
CA GLY A 11 -9.81 2.10 19.93
C GLY A 11 -10.84 2.89 19.12
N ASP A 12 -10.52 4.11 18.68
CA ASP A 12 -11.42 4.87 17.80
C ASP A 12 -11.52 4.25 16.42
N THR A 13 -12.71 4.36 15.82
CA THR A 13 -12.96 4.04 14.42
C THR A 13 -13.15 5.33 13.63
N VAL A 14 -12.41 5.46 12.54
CA VAL A 14 -12.42 6.63 11.67
C VAL A 14 -13.02 6.27 10.33
N ARG A 15 -13.83 7.16 9.78
CA ARG A 15 -14.28 7.14 8.39
C ARG A 15 -13.68 8.31 7.65
N ALA A 16 -13.07 8.05 6.52
CA ALA A 16 -12.45 9.06 5.68
C ALA A 16 -12.68 8.73 4.21
N GLU A 17 -12.64 9.75 3.36
CA GLU A 17 -12.61 9.59 1.91
C GLU A 17 -11.19 9.85 1.41
N THR A 18 -10.74 9.05 0.44
CA THR A 18 -9.49 9.32 -0.29
C THR A 18 -9.80 10.09 -1.57
N VAL A 19 -8.78 10.71 -2.13
CA VAL A 19 -8.77 11.13 -3.54
C VAL A 19 -7.93 10.12 -4.33
N ASP A 20 -8.06 10.14 -5.67
CA ASP A 20 -7.19 9.34 -6.53
C ASP A 20 -5.77 9.96 -6.63
N ASN A 21 -4.83 9.26 -7.28
CA ASN A 21 -3.46 9.72 -7.50
C ASN A 21 -3.37 11.08 -8.22
N GLY A 22 -4.38 11.44 -9.00
CA GLY A 22 -4.54 12.74 -9.64
C GLY A 22 -5.09 13.83 -8.73
N GLY A 23 -5.57 13.49 -7.53
CA GLY A 23 -6.16 14.42 -6.56
C GLY A 23 -7.65 14.67 -6.76
N SER A 24 -8.40 13.78 -7.42
CA SER A 24 -9.85 13.91 -7.63
C SER A 24 -10.65 13.06 -6.66
N ASP A 25 -11.75 13.60 -6.16
CA ASP A 25 -12.66 12.94 -5.21
C ASP A 25 -13.67 11.99 -5.90
N SER A 26 -14.60 11.46 -5.11
CA SER A 26 -15.69 10.56 -5.55
C SER A 26 -16.60 11.16 -6.64
N LYS A 27 -16.58 12.46 -6.82
CA LYS A 27 -17.35 13.19 -7.87
C LYS A 27 -16.50 13.60 -9.06
N ASN A 28 -15.27 13.08 -9.17
CA ASN A 28 -14.27 13.50 -10.16
C ASN A 28 -13.93 15.00 -10.08
N VAL A 29 -14.10 15.62 -8.91
CA VAL A 29 -13.70 17.01 -8.68
C VAL A 29 -12.29 17.03 -8.12
N ARG A 30 -11.39 17.72 -8.79
CA ARG A 30 -10.01 17.88 -8.35
C ARG A 30 -9.93 18.70 -7.05
N ARG A 31 -9.45 18.11 -5.99
CA ARG A 31 -9.33 18.72 -4.66
C ARG A 31 -7.91 19.17 -4.33
N THR A 32 -6.93 18.54 -4.93
CA THR A 32 -5.52 18.83 -4.69
C THR A 32 -4.67 18.61 -5.94
N ALA A 33 -3.39 18.94 -5.86
CA ALA A 33 -2.43 18.53 -6.89
C ALA A 33 -2.30 17.00 -6.91
N GLY A 34 -2.01 16.43 -8.08
CA GLY A 34 -1.67 15.00 -8.18
C GLY A 34 -0.29 14.69 -7.60
N GLY A 35 0.12 13.43 -7.72
CA GLY A 35 1.34 12.90 -7.13
C GLY A 35 1.03 12.16 -5.83
N ASP A 36 0.02 11.32 -5.87
CA ASP A 36 -0.47 10.44 -4.79
C ASP A 36 -0.78 11.17 -3.49
N PRO A 37 -1.69 12.16 -3.50
CA PRO A 37 -2.04 12.91 -2.30
C PRO A 37 -2.70 11.99 -1.28
N GLN A 38 -2.22 12.08 -0.03
CA GLN A 38 -2.64 11.22 1.05
C GLN A 38 -3.70 11.88 1.94
N THR A 39 -4.58 11.06 2.52
CA THR A 39 -5.57 11.46 3.51
C THR A 39 -4.94 11.41 4.90
N GLY A 40 -5.05 12.49 5.66
CA GLY A 40 -4.42 12.68 6.97
C GLY A 40 -3.57 13.96 7.03
N PRO A 41 -2.52 14.04 7.87
CA PRO A 41 -2.14 13.01 8.85
C PRO A 41 -3.10 12.96 10.04
N PHE A 42 -3.30 11.77 10.60
CA PHE A 42 -4.03 11.53 11.84
C PHE A 42 -3.03 11.47 12.98
N TYR A 43 -3.23 12.30 14.00
CA TYR A 43 -2.44 12.24 15.24
C TYR A 43 -3.08 11.24 16.21
N ILE A 44 -2.32 10.22 16.61
CA ILE A 44 -2.81 9.21 17.53
C ILE A 44 -2.42 9.60 18.94
N ASP A 45 -3.40 9.87 19.80
CA ASP A 45 -3.18 10.31 21.18
C ASP A 45 -2.45 9.22 21.99
N SER A 46 -1.54 9.67 22.87
CA SER A 46 -0.74 8.79 23.75
C SER A 46 0.17 7.79 23.03
N VAL A 47 0.56 8.05 21.78
CA VAL A 47 1.51 7.26 21.01
C VAL A 47 2.86 7.96 20.96
N TYR A 48 3.93 7.20 21.21
CA TYR A 48 5.29 7.72 21.33
C TYR A 48 6.27 6.97 20.41
N THR A 49 7.39 7.60 20.12
CA THR A 49 8.49 6.99 19.36
C THR A 49 8.92 5.67 19.99
N GLY A 50 9.02 4.62 19.19
CA GLY A 50 9.35 3.26 19.61
C GLY A 50 8.15 2.38 19.97
N ASP A 51 6.93 2.91 19.88
CA ASP A 51 5.72 2.10 19.91
C ASP A 51 5.47 1.45 18.54
N MET A 52 4.55 0.50 18.50
CA MET A 52 4.01 -0.08 17.27
C MET A 52 2.57 0.37 17.11
N LEU A 53 2.27 1.04 16.02
CA LEU A 53 0.90 1.37 15.63
C LEU A 53 0.27 0.17 14.94
N VAL A 54 -0.95 -0.19 15.34
CA VAL A 54 -1.75 -1.25 14.74
C VAL A 54 -2.93 -0.60 14.04
N VAL A 55 -3.05 -0.79 12.74
CA VAL A 55 -4.14 -0.21 11.94
C VAL A 55 -4.99 -1.35 11.38
N HIS A 56 -6.26 -1.39 11.76
CA HIS A 56 -7.23 -2.36 11.25
C HIS A 56 -8.02 -1.71 10.12
N ILE A 57 -7.90 -2.23 8.92
CA ILE A 57 -8.73 -1.81 7.77
C ILE A 57 -10.09 -2.49 7.90
N VAL A 58 -11.03 -1.79 8.50
CA VAL A 58 -12.38 -2.34 8.76
C VAL A 58 -13.15 -2.53 7.47
N LYS A 59 -13.12 -1.51 6.59
CA LYS A 59 -13.82 -1.56 5.32
C LYS A 59 -13.24 -0.59 4.30
N LEU A 60 -13.11 -1.06 3.06
CA LEU A 60 -12.87 -0.25 1.87
C LEU A 60 -14.09 -0.35 0.96
N THR A 61 -14.56 0.81 0.48
CA THR A 61 -15.73 0.85 -0.40
C THR A 61 -15.45 1.76 -1.57
N LEU A 62 -15.55 1.23 -2.79
CA LEU A 62 -15.49 2.05 -4.00
C LEU A 62 -16.62 3.08 -3.94
N ASN A 63 -16.29 4.36 -4.11
CA ASN A 63 -17.25 5.47 -4.00
C ASN A 63 -17.46 6.21 -5.33
N ARG A 64 -16.94 5.65 -6.44
CA ARG A 64 -17.22 6.06 -7.80
C ARG A 64 -17.10 4.88 -8.77
N ASP A 65 -17.68 5.01 -9.95
CA ASP A 65 -17.79 3.98 -10.99
C ASP A 65 -16.68 4.04 -12.06
N THR A 66 -15.61 4.79 -11.79
CA THR A 66 -14.51 4.98 -12.73
C THR A 66 -13.15 4.84 -12.03
N ALA A 67 -12.19 4.34 -12.78
CA ALA A 67 -10.77 4.33 -12.42
C ALA A 67 -9.91 4.71 -13.64
N ILE A 68 -8.65 5.00 -13.40
CA ILE A 68 -7.66 5.25 -14.43
C ILE A 68 -6.45 4.36 -14.26
N SER A 69 -5.81 4.00 -15.35
CA SER A 69 -4.51 3.33 -15.35
C SER A 69 -3.65 3.83 -16.50
N ASN A 70 -2.41 3.35 -16.59
CA ASN A 70 -1.55 3.54 -17.75
C ASN A 70 -1.48 2.27 -18.60
N ASP A 71 -1.09 2.42 -19.87
CA ASP A 71 -0.77 1.31 -20.78
C ASP A 71 0.74 1.00 -20.85
N ALA A 72 1.55 1.71 -20.06
CA ALA A 72 2.99 1.46 -19.95
C ALA A 72 3.26 0.20 -19.10
N LEU A 73 4.44 -0.38 -19.28
CA LEU A 73 4.97 -1.38 -18.36
C LEU A 73 6.19 -0.82 -17.63
N ALA A 74 6.32 -1.16 -16.35
CA ALA A 74 7.45 -0.76 -15.52
C ALA A 74 8.76 -1.29 -16.13
N SER A 75 9.66 -0.40 -16.50
CA SER A 75 10.89 -0.75 -17.23
C SER A 75 11.80 -1.72 -16.45
N ARG A 76 11.75 -1.71 -15.12
CA ARG A 76 12.49 -2.66 -14.27
C ARG A 76 12.02 -4.10 -14.41
N ALA A 77 10.76 -4.31 -14.81
CA ALA A 77 10.21 -5.65 -15.06
C ALA A 77 10.52 -6.19 -16.46
N LEU A 78 11.14 -5.37 -17.32
CA LEU A 78 11.32 -5.69 -18.74
C LEU A 78 12.80 -5.93 -19.08
N ASN A 79 13.04 -6.79 -20.07
CA ASN A 79 14.34 -6.80 -20.72
C ASN A 79 14.54 -5.52 -21.55
N ARG A 80 15.79 -5.23 -21.90
CA ARG A 80 16.17 -4.00 -22.59
C ARG A 80 15.39 -3.76 -23.90
N ASP A 81 15.20 -4.79 -24.69
CA ASP A 81 14.60 -4.66 -26.03
C ASP A 81 13.12 -4.30 -25.91
N LEU A 82 12.40 -4.96 -25.02
CA LEU A 82 10.99 -4.66 -24.76
C LEU A 82 10.83 -3.29 -24.09
N ALA A 83 11.69 -2.93 -23.13
CA ALA A 83 11.67 -1.63 -22.50
C ALA A 83 11.87 -0.49 -23.51
N VAL A 84 12.74 -0.68 -24.51
CA VAL A 84 12.93 0.28 -25.61
C VAL A 84 11.72 0.33 -26.54
N ALA A 85 11.14 -0.83 -26.87
CA ALA A 85 9.98 -0.91 -27.75
C ALA A 85 8.72 -0.30 -27.16
N THR A 86 8.57 -0.30 -25.83
CA THR A 86 7.37 0.18 -25.11
C THR A 86 7.57 1.52 -24.39
N ARG A 87 8.75 2.16 -24.49
CA ARG A 87 9.12 3.35 -23.73
C ARG A 87 8.17 4.55 -23.92
N ASP A 88 7.52 4.63 -25.06
CA ASP A 88 6.63 5.74 -25.42
C ASP A 88 5.16 5.45 -25.08
N ASN A 89 4.85 4.25 -24.59
CA ASN A 89 3.53 3.90 -24.09
C ASN A 89 3.35 4.54 -22.72
N ARG A 90 2.51 5.53 -22.61
CA ARG A 90 2.12 6.21 -21.36
C ARG A 90 0.74 6.85 -21.50
N LYS A 91 -0.11 6.22 -22.29
CA LYS A 91 -1.47 6.69 -22.45
C LYS A 91 -2.29 6.31 -21.22
N GLN A 92 -3.00 7.30 -20.69
CA GLN A 92 -3.97 7.05 -19.64
C GLN A 92 -5.18 6.29 -20.21
N ILE A 93 -5.58 5.25 -19.51
CA ILE A 93 -6.71 4.38 -19.82
C ILE A 93 -7.81 4.63 -18.80
N LEU A 94 -8.98 4.99 -19.26
CA LEU A 94 -10.17 5.07 -18.43
C LEU A 94 -10.78 3.67 -18.28
N TRP A 95 -11.23 3.35 -17.05
CA TRP A 95 -11.94 2.13 -16.70
C TRP A 95 -13.32 2.44 -16.17
N HIS A 96 -14.29 1.58 -16.47
CA HIS A 96 -15.58 1.52 -15.80
C HIS A 96 -15.55 0.47 -14.72
N LEU A 97 -16.15 0.79 -13.56
CA LEU A 97 -16.25 -0.08 -12.40
C LEU A 97 -17.72 -0.36 -12.12
N ASP A 98 -18.11 -1.62 -12.15
CA ASP A 98 -19.40 -2.08 -11.64
C ASP A 98 -19.22 -2.46 -10.16
N CYS A 99 -19.53 -1.51 -9.27
CA CYS A 99 -19.37 -1.67 -7.84
C CYS A 99 -20.32 -2.71 -7.22
N ASP A 100 -21.42 -3.03 -7.89
CA ASP A 100 -22.37 -4.05 -7.42
C ASP A 100 -21.89 -5.47 -7.76
N ARG A 101 -21.38 -5.66 -8.98
CA ARG A 101 -20.83 -6.94 -9.45
C ARG A 101 -19.36 -7.13 -9.08
N MET A 102 -18.71 -6.08 -8.60
CA MET A 102 -17.26 -6.03 -8.32
C MET A 102 -16.43 -6.49 -9.53
N VAL A 103 -16.68 -5.89 -10.69
CA VAL A 103 -15.92 -6.10 -11.92
C VAL A 103 -15.60 -4.77 -12.58
N GLY A 104 -14.45 -4.69 -13.28
CA GLY A 104 -14.02 -3.53 -14.02
C GLY A 104 -13.59 -3.87 -15.44
N TRP A 105 -13.69 -2.91 -16.36
CA TRP A 105 -13.28 -3.07 -17.75
C TRP A 105 -12.80 -1.74 -18.35
N PRO A 106 -11.90 -1.76 -19.35
CA PRO A 106 -11.49 -0.56 -20.05
C PRO A 106 -12.68 0.09 -20.74
N ALA A 107 -12.76 1.41 -20.68
CA ALA A 107 -13.86 2.17 -21.31
C ALA A 107 -13.91 1.96 -22.84
N ASP A 108 -12.74 1.81 -23.47
CA ASP A 108 -12.64 1.40 -24.86
C ASP A 108 -12.72 -0.14 -24.95
N ARG A 109 -13.87 -0.65 -25.33
CA ARG A 109 -14.13 -2.09 -25.55
C ARG A 109 -13.97 -2.49 -27.01
N SER A 110 -13.12 -1.82 -27.77
CA SER A 110 -12.81 -2.18 -29.15
C SER A 110 -11.69 -3.22 -29.24
N GLY A 111 -11.57 -3.87 -30.41
CA GLY A 111 -10.48 -4.78 -30.72
C GLY A 111 -10.43 -6.04 -29.83
N HIS A 112 -9.21 -6.46 -29.49
CA HIS A 112 -8.96 -7.72 -28.79
C HIS A 112 -9.37 -7.72 -27.30
N LEU A 113 -9.54 -6.52 -26.70
CA LEU A 113 -9.95 -6.37 -25.31
C LEU A 113 -11.46 -6.14 -25.14
N ALA A 114 -12.28 -6.30 -26.17
CA ALA A 114 -13.71 -6.03 -26.14
C ALA A 114 -14.47 -6.80 -25.05
N ALA A 115 -14.02 -8.01 -24.70
CA ALA A 115 -14.58 -8.86 -23.66
C ALA A 115 -13.72 -8.94 -22.37
N PHE A 116 -12.69 -8.10 -22.25
CA PHE A 116 -11.79 -8.11 -21.11
C PHE A 116 -12.47 -7.47 -19.90
N GLU A 117 -12.66 -8.25 -18.85
CA GLU A 117 -13.17 -7.82 -17.55
C GLU A 117 -12.27 -8.41 -16.45
N VAL A 118 -12.13 -7.68 -15.34
CA VAL A 118 -11.33 -8.11 -14.19
C VAL A 118 -12.16 -8.03 -12.91
N PRO A 119 -12.02 -9.00 -11.97
CA PRO A 119 -12.64 -8.88 -10.66
C PRO A 119 -11.97 -7.77 -9.86
N LEU A 120 -12.76 -6.91 -9.22
CA LEU A 120 -12.24 -5.83 -8.39
C LEU A 120 -11.91 -6.35 -6.99
N ARG A 121 -10.81 -5.86 -6.45
CA ARG A 121 -10.36 -6.09 -5.09
C ARG A 121 -9.77 -4.79 -4.52
N PRO A 122 -10.62 -3.94 -3.90
CA PRO A 122 -10.20 -2.66 -3.35
C PRO A 122 -9.09 -2.80 -2.32
N MET A 123 -8.07 -1.96 -2.45
CA MET A 123 -6.90 -1.93 -1.58
C MET A 123 -6.36 -0.51 -1.44
N LEU A 124 -5.48 -0.29 -0.45
CA LEU A 124 -4.70 0.93 -0.29
C LEU A 124 -3.27 0.69 -0.74
N GLY A 125 -2.82 1.40 -1.76
CA GLY A 125 -1.42 1.39 -2.22
C GLY A 125 -0.50 2.01 -1.19
N CYS A 126 -0.99 3.07 -0.53
CA CYS A 126 -0.22 3.83 0.42
C CYS A 126 -0.85 3.84 1.83
N ILE A 127 -0.07 3.43 2.84
CA ILE A 127 -0.38 3.59 4.26
C ILE A 127 0.94 3.68 5.04
N GLY A 128 1.06 4.68 5.92
CA GLY A 128 2.30 4.84 6.68
C GLY A 128 2.19 5.82 7.83
N THR A 129 3.24 5.89 8.60
CA THR A 129 3.46 6.89 9.66
C THR A 129 4.48 7.92 9.20
N ALA A 130 4.63 9.02 9.93
CA ALA A 130 5.71 9.95 9.64
C ALA A 130 7.06 9.25 9.79
N PRO A 131 7.97 9.34 8.79
CA PRO A 131 9.30 8.77 8.88
C PRO A 131 10.14 9.48 9.96
N ASP A 132 11.31 8.90 10.23
CA ASP A 132 12.31 9.54 11.11
C ASP A 132 12.59 10.97 10.64
N PRO A 133 12.68 11.93 11.57
CA PRO A 133 12.98 13.31 11.20
C PRO A 133 14.35 13.43 10.54
N GLY A 134 14.38 13.99 9.36
CA GLY A 134 15.62 14.23 8.62
C GLY A 134 15.37 14.65 7.16
N PRO A 135 16.34 15.29 6.51
CA PRO A 135 16.28 15.54 5.07
C PRO A 135 16.82 14.34 4.27
N PRO A 136 16.32 14.10 3.04
CA PRO A 136 15.17 14.77 2.45
C PRO A 136 13.86 14.19 2.99
N ALA A 137 12.81 15.01 3.04
CA ALA A 137 11.47 14.50 3.29
C ALA A 137 11.03 13.61 2.12
N PRO A 138 10.51 12.40 2.36
CA PRO A 138 10.01 11.54 1.30
C PRO A 138 8.81 12.18 0.58
N ALA A 139 8.67 11.86 -0.70
CA ALA A 139 7.48 12.19 -1.46
C ALA A 139 6.32 11.22 -1.13
N ALA A 140 5.11 11.55 -1.56
CA ALA A 140 3.94 10.70 -1.28
C ALA A 140 4.03 9.30 -1.91
N PHE A 141 4.75 9.19 -3.02
CA PHE A 141 5.04 7.92 -3.72
C PHE A 141 6.30 7.18 -3.23
N ASP A 142 6.99 7.69 -2.20
CA ASP A 142 8.11 6.96 -1.60
C ASP A 142 7.60 5.98 -0.53
N ASN A 143 8.35 4.90 -0.34
CA ASN A 143 8.13 3.90 0.68
C ASN A 143 9.42 3.62 1.47
N GLY A 144 9.26 2.92 2.59
CA GLY A 144 10.39 2.54 3.44
C GLY A 144 9.94 1.96 4.78
N ASN A 145 10.83 2.01 5.76
CA ASN A 145 10.54 1.44 7.07
C ASN A 145 9.33 2.05 7.79
N TRP A 146 8.87 3.22 7.39
CA TRP A 146 7.65 3.87 7.91
C TRP A 146 6.36 3.41 7.22
N GLY A 147 6.42 2.57 6.19
CA GLY A 147 5.35 2.25 5.25
C GLY A 147 5.43 3.14 4.02
N GLY A 148 4.38 3.87 3.71
CA GLY A 148 4.24 4.71 2.53
C GLY A 148 3.61 3.96 1.37
N ASN A 149 4.06 4.25 0.16
CA ASN A 149 3.58 3.59 -1.05
C ASN A 149 4.16 2.18 -1.17
N MET A 150 3.51 1.21 -0.54
CA MET A 150 3.95 -0.18 -0.49
C MET A 150 3.41 -1.03 -1.65
N GLY A 151 2.34 -0.57 -2.30
CA GLY A 151 1.71 -1.30 -3.38
C GLY A 151 1.34 -2.76 -3.04
N PHE A 152 1.21 -3.10 -1.75
CA PHE A 152 0.91 -4.47 -1.35
C PHE A 152 -0.58 -4.74 -1.40
N ASN A 153 -1.02 -5.42 -2.44
CA ASN A 153 -2.42 -5.60 -2.79
C ASN A 153 -3.27 -6.42 -1.80
N GLU A 154 -2.69 -6.87 -0.68
CA GLU A 154 -3.41 -7.46 0.44
C GLU A 154 -3.85 -6.43 1.49
N ILE A 155 -3.42 -5.17 1.39
CA ILE A 155 -3.86 -4.10 2.30
C ILE A 155 -5.28 -3.68 1.92
N GLY A 156 -6.24 -4.54 2.26
CA GLY A 156 -7.66 -4.43 1.94
C GLY A 156 -8.55 -4.59 3.17
N THR A 157 -9.85 -4.70 2.94
CA THR A 157 -10.85 -4.93 4.00
C THR A 157 -10.51 -6.16 4.83
N GLY A 158 -10.49 -6.02 6.15
CA GLY A 158 -10.22 -7.09 7.11
C GLY A 158 -8.73 -7.32 7.39
N THR A 159 -7.85 -6.51 6.83
CA THR A 159 -6.40 -6.63 7.03
C THR A 159 -5.95 -5.75 8.19
N THR A 160 -4.97 -6.23 8.95
CA THR A 160 -4.25 -5.47 9.98
C THR A 160 -2.86 -5.10 9.48
N VAL A 161 -2.51 -3.81 9.57
CA VAL A 161 -1.19 -3.29 9.22
C VAL A 161 -0.49 -2.82 10.49
N TYR A 162 0.72 -3.31 10.72
CA TYR A 162 1.57 -2.91 11.84
C TYR A 162 2.64 -1.95 11.32
N LEU A 163 2.72 -0.77 11.90
CA LEU A 163 3.62 0.29 11.47
C LEU A 163 4.55 0.74 12.60
N PRO A 164 5.83 1.02 12.34
CA PRO A 164 6.72 1.62 13.31
C PRO A 164 6.31 3.07 13.61
N VAL A 165 6.56 3.52 14.83
CA VAL A 165 6.33 4.90 15.25
C VAL A 165 7.65 5.60 15.46
N SER A 166 7.98 6.57 14.61
CA SER A 166 9.22 7.34 14.66
C SER A 166 9.05 8.72 15.32
N VAL A 167 7.82 9.23 15.37
CA VAL A 167 7.50 10.53 15.97
C VAL A 167 6.28 10.43 16.89
N PRO A 168 6.16 11.28 17.91
CA PRO A 168 4.98 11.32 18.77
C PRO A 168 3.69 11.50 17.94
N GLY A 169 2.67 10.73 18.30
CA GLY A 169 1.38 10.73 17.60
C GLY A 169 1.41 9.99 16.25
N ALA A 170 2.51 9.32 15.89
CA ALA A 170 2.71 8.55 14.67
C ALA A 170 2.48 9.34 13.38
N LEU A 171 1.50 10.25 13.33
CA LEU A 171 1.05 10.99 12.15
C LEU A 171 0.69 10.04 11.00
N LEU A 172 -0.25 9.13 11.28
CA LEU A 172 -0.76 8.15 10.33
C LEU A 172 -1.35 8.84 9.09
N TYR A 173 -1.06 8.32 7.92
CA TYR A 173 -1.69 8.72 6.67
C TYR A 173 -2.00 7.49 5.82
N LEU A 174 -2.97 7.62 4.93
CA LEU A 174 -3.37 6.58 4.00
C LEU A 174 -3.95 7.19 2.73
N GLY A 175 -3.93 6.45 1.64
CA GLY A 175 -4.45 6.90 0.35
C GLY A 175 -4.04 5.97 -0.77
N ASP A 176 -3.93 6.56 -1.98
CA ASP A 176 -3.54 5.79 -3.15
C ASP A 176 -4.42 4.55 -3.31
N ALA A 177 -5.72 4.82 -3.42
CA ALA A 177 -6.74 3.78 -3.40
C ALA A 177 -6.90 3.15 -4.79
N HIS A 178 -6.72 1.85 -4.85
CA HIS A 178 -6.83 1.08 -6.08
C HIS A 178 -8.08 0.18 -6.07
N ALA A 179 -8.85 0.21 -7.15
CA ALA A 179 -9.95 -0.74 -7.33
C ALA A 179 -9.43 -2.17 -7.55
N LEU A 180 -8.23 -2.28 -8.13
CA LEU A 180 -7.50 -3.52 -8.34
C LEU A 180 -6.03 -3.23 -8.62
N GLN A 181 -5.14 -4.04 -8.03
CA GLN A 181 -3.72 -4.11 -8.39
C GLN A 181 -3.27 -5.57 -8.44
N ALA A 182 -2.52 -5.93 -9.46
CA ALA A 182 -1.79 -7.19 -9.52
C ALA A 182 -0.38 -7.03 -8.91
N ASP A 183 0.28 -8.16 -8.62
CA ASP A 183 1.66 -8.16 -8.13
C ASP A 183 2.60 -7.38 -9.06
N GLY A 184 3.49 -6.63 -8.46
CA GLY A 184 4.49 -5.82 -9.13
C GLY A 184 3.99 -4.48 -9.64
N GLU A 185 2.69 -4.21 -9.63
CA GLU A 185 2.10 -2.99 -10.19
C GLU A 185 2.68 -2.64 -11.58
N LEU A 186 2.69 -3.64 -12.47
CA LEU A 186 3.51 -3.63 -13.67
C LEU A 186 3.20 -2.50 -14.65
N ASN A 187 2.04 -1.87 -14.59
CA ASN A 187 1.72 -0.68 -15.39
C ASN A 187 2.01 0.65 -14.68
N GLY A 188 2.49 0.59 -13.41
CA GLY A 188 2.92 1.73 -12.62
C GLY A 188 1.81 2.62 -12.08
N THR A 189 0.55 2.17 -12.09
CA THR A 189 -0.60 2.93 -11.59
C THR A 189 -1.78 2.05 -11.18
N ALA A 190 -1.72 0.75 -11.32
CA ALA A 190 -2.86 -0.13 -11.04
C ALA A 190 -4.20 0.38 -11.65
N LEU A 191 -5.34 0.26 -10.93
CA LEU A 191 -6.63 0.91 -11.23
C LEU A 191 -6.92 1.99 -10.18
N GLU A 192 -6.42 3.18 -10.43
CA GLU A 192 -6.49 4.35 -9.56
C GLU A 192 -7.92 4.88 -9.41
N THR A 193 -8.37 5.04 -8.17
CA THR A 193 -9.70 5.56 -7.89
C THR A 193 -9.74 6.28 -6.54
N SER A 194 -10.88 6.85 -6.17
CA SER A 194 -11.17 7.31 -4.81
C SER A 194 -11.97 6.25 -4.06
N MET A 195 -11.95 6.31 -2.73
CA MET A 195 -12.55 5.27 -1.89
C MET A 195 -12.99 5.81 -0.54
N ASP A 196 -14.07 5.24 0.01
CA ASP A 196 -14.39 5.40 1.43
C ASP A 196 -13.60 4.36 2.22
N VAL A 197 -12.93 4.83 3.25
CA VAL A 197 -12.09 4.03 4.13
C VAL A 197 -12.63 4.09 5.55
N GLU A 198 -12.91 2.93 6.15
CA GLU A 198 -13.19 2.79 7.57
C GLU A 198 -12.04 2.00 8.21
N PHE A 199 -11.38 2.59 9.21
CA PHE A 199 -10.28 1.97 9.92
C PHE A 199 -10.33 2.26 11.41
N SER A 200 -9.71 1.41 12.21
CA SER A 200 -9.47 1.68 13.62
C SER A 200 -7.99 1.53 13.94
N VAL A 201 -7.55 2.10 15.08
CA VAL A 201 -6.16 2.06 15.49
C VAL A 201 -6.03 1.52 16.90
N ASP A 202 -4.99 0.73 17.12
CA ASP A 202 -4.52 0.31 18.42
C ASP A 202 -3.02 0.56 18.54
N VAL A 203 -2.46 0.41 19.73
CA VAL A 203 -1.04 0.66 20.01
C VAL A 203 -0.47 -0.45 20.86
N ILE A 204 0.71 -0.95 20.50
CA ILE A 204 1.50 -1.82 21.35
C ILE A 204 2.72 -1.02 21.85
N PRO A 205 2.71 -0.58 23.12
CA PRO A 205 3.75 0.28 23.65
C PRO A 205 5.11 -0.42 23.69
N LYS A 206 6.18 0.32 23.42
CA LYS A 206 7.59 -0.13 23.52
C LYS A 206 7.90 -1.38 22.69
N LYS A 207 7.17 -1.60 21.62
CA LYS A 207 7.39 -2.67 20.65
C LYS A 207 7.78 -2.08 19.31
N SER A 208 9.05 -1.74 19.14
CA SER A 208 9.56 -1.16 17.90
C SER A 208 9.61 -2.20 16.78
N LEU A 209 9.14 -1.80 15.61
CA LEU A 209 9.31 -2.53 14.35
C LEU A 209 10.44 -1.93 13.52
N LYS A 210 11.12 -2.77 12.73
CA LYS A 210 12.09 -2.31 11.72
C LYS A 210 11.42 -1.94 10.41
N THR A 211 10.41 -2.70 10.01
CA THR A 211 9.64 -2.53 8.77
C THR A 211 8.18 -2.85 9.03
N PRO A 212 7.25 -2.36 8.22
CA PRO A 212 5.85 -2.73 8.30
C PRO A 212 5.61 -4.24 8.22
N ARG A 213 4.54 -4.67 8.87
CA ARG A 213 4.02 -6.04 8.85
C ARG A 213 2.54 -6.01 8.52
N VAL A 214 2.06 -7.07 7.93
CA VAL A 214 0.65 -7.20 7.53
C VAL A 214 0.12 -8.55 8.00
N GLU A 215 -1.08 -8.55 8.53
CA GLU A 215 -1.78 -9.77 8.94
C GLU A 215 -3.13 -9.82 8.24
N THR A 216 -3.39 -10.94 7.58
CA THR A 216 -4.66 -11.25 6.93
C THR A 216 -5.34 -12.41 7.66
N ALA A 217 -6.55 -12.77 7.28
CA ALA A 217 -7.23 -13.95 7.83
C ALA A 217 -6.48 -15.27 7.54
N MET A 218 -5.56 -15.30 6.58
CA MET A 218 -4.91 -16.52 6.08
C MET A 218 -3.43 -16.62 6.41
N TYR A 219 -2.72 -15.49 6.54
CA TYR A 219 -1.27 -15.47 6.72
C TYR A 219 -0.78 -14.15 7.32
N ILE A 220 0.46 -14.17 7.78
CA ILE A 220 1.24 -13.00 8.16
C ILE A 220 2.26 -12.69 7.05
N ALA A 221 2.52 -11.41 6.80
CA ALA A 221 3.47 -10.97 5.79
C ALA A 221 4.41 -9.90 6.37
N ALA A 222 5.69 -10.03 6.14
CA ALA A 222 6.69 -9.01 6.43
C ALA A 222 7.08 -8.29 5.14
N ILE A 223 7.16 -6.97 5.19
CA ILE A 223 7.47 -6.14 4.03
C ILE A 223 8.98 -5.85 4.02
N GLY A 224 9.61 -6.06 2.88
CA GLY A 224 11.01 -5.73 2.63
C GLY A 224 11.15 -4.65 1.58
N PHE A 225 12.05 -3.70 1.80
CA PHE A 225 12.28 -2.55 0.92
C PHE A 225 13.75 -2.50 0.51
N ASP A 226 14.02 -2.40 -0.79
CA ASP A 226 15.37 -2.18 -1.33
C ASP A 226 15.32 -1.62 -2.75
N GLY A 227 16.44 -1.14 -3.26
CA GLY A 227 16.61 -0.75 -4.66
C GLY A 227 16.70 -1.94 -5.64
N THR A 228 16.75 -3.17 -5.13
CA THR A 228 16.86 -4.43 -5.89
C THR A 228 15.91 -5.49 -5.33
N VAL A 229 15.44 -6.41 -6.18
CA VAL A 229 14.57 -7.51 -5.75
C VAL A 229 15.29 -8.42 -4.74
N ASP A 230 16.58 -8.69 -4.95
CA ASP A 230 17.37 -9.52 -4.03
C ASP A 230 17.47 -8.89 -2.64
N GLY A 231 17.72 -7.57 -2.59
CA GLY A 231 17.77 -6.82 -1.34
C GLY A 231 16.42 -6.78 -0.63
N ALA A 232 15.33 -6.54 -1.36
CA ALA A 232 13.97 -6.53 -0.81
C ALA A 232 13.59 -7.91 -0.26
N LEU A 233 13.92 -9.01 -0.97
CA LEU A 233 13.71 -10.37 -0.50
C LEU A 233 14.48 -10.65 0.81
N GLN A 234 15.75 -10.24 0.90
CA GLN A 234 16.54 -10.39 2.12
C GLN A 234 15.93 -9.60 3.29
N ALA A 235 15.54 -8.35 3.05
CA ALA A 235 14.91 -7.51 4.06
C ALA A 235 13.58 -8.09 4.57
N ALA A 236 12.73 -8.63 3.67
CA ALA A 236 11.49 -9.30 4.03
C ALA A 236 11.74 -10.57 4.87
N THR A 237 12.72 -11.38 4.46
CA THR A 237 13.11 -12.60 5.17
C THR A 237 13.62 -12.29 6.60
N ASP A 238 14.49 -11.28 6.72
CA ASP A 238 15.01 -10.83 8.01
C ASP A 238 13.89 -10.31 8.92
N SER A 239 12.96 -9.55 8.37
CA SER A 239 11.81 -9.03 9.12
C SER A 239 10.87 -10.14 9.57
N MET A 240 10.62 -11.15 8.73
CA MET A 240 9.80 -12.30 9.08
C MET A 240 10.50 -13.16 10.15
N ALA A 241 11.79 -13.42 10.02
CA ALA A 241 12.56 -14.16 11.01
C ALA A 241 12.56 -13.46 12.39
N ASP A 242 12.71 -12.13 12.39
CA ASP A 242 12.59 -11.31 13.62
C ASP A 242 11.18 -11.40 14.23
N TRP A 243 10.14 -11.42 13.42
CA TRP A 243 8.76 -11.58 13.88
C TRP A 243 8.54 -12.94 14.53
N LEU A 244 8.95 -14.01 13.85
CA LEU A 244 8.83 -15.39 14.37
C LEU A 244 9.63 -15.60 15.68
N ALA A 245 10.83 -15.01 15.75
CA ALA A 245 11.64 -15.08 16.96
C ALA A 245 11.00 -14.37 18.16
N LYS A 246 10.47 -13.15 17.94
CA LYS A 246 9.99 -12.27 19.03
C LYS A 246 8.57 -12.57 19.48
N ASP A 247 7.69 -12.90 18.57
CA ASP A 247 6.27 -13.02 18.85
C ASP A 247 5.80 -14.48 18.98
N TYR A 248 6.58 -15.43 18.43
CA TYR A 248 6.31 -16.86 18.49
C TYR A 248 7.37 -17.65 19.25
N ASP A 249 8.40 -16.96 19.78
CA ASP A 249 9.49 -17.55 20.59
C ASP A 249 10.26 -18.68 19.87
N LEU A 250 10.37 -18.60 18.53
CA LEU A 250 11.07 -19.60 17.74
C LEU A 250 12.59 -19.35 17.75
N ASN A 251 13.36 -20.42 17.92
CA ASN A 251 14.80 -20.38 17.75
C ASN A 251 15.21 -20.41 16.25
N PRO A 252 16.48 -20.10 15.91
CA PRO A 252 16.90 -20.04 14.50
C PRO A 252 16.68 -21.33 13.69
N SER A 253 16.80 -22.51 14.32
CA SER A 253 16.55 -23.79 13.64
C SER A 253 15.07 -23.98 13.32
N GLU A 254 14.19 -23.61 14.23
CA GLU A 254 12.73 -23.66 14.03
C GLU A 254 12.28 -22.68 12.98
N ILE A 255 12.81 -21.45 13.01
CA ILE A 255 12.56 -20.42 11.97
C ILE A 255 12.96 -20.96 10.58
N GLY A 256 14.14 -21.58 10.48
CA GLY A 256 14.59 -22.17 9.21
C GLY A 256 13.66 -23.27 8.71
N GLN A 257 13.11 -24.10 9.60
CA GLN A 257 12.14 -25.14 9.24
C GLN A 257 10.80 -24.54 8.78
N VAL A 258 10.28 -23.55 9.55
CA VAL A 258 9.00 -22.89 9.22
C VAL A 258 9.11 -22.18 7.87
N LEU A 259 10.12 -21.31 7.70
CA LEU A 259 10.27 -20.55 6.46
C LEU A 259 10.59 -21.45 5.27
N GLY A 260 11.42 -22.47 5.46
CA GLY A 260 11.76 -23.42 4.40
C GLY A 260 10.58 -24.27 3.90
N ALA A 261 9.55 -24.44 4.73
CA ALA A 261 8.39 -25.26 4.41
C ALA A 261 7.15 -24.45 3.98
N SER A 262 7.04 -23.17 4.37
CA SER A 262 5.79 -22.42 4.22
C SER A 262 5.93 -21.00 3.70
N ALA A 263 7.15 -20.46 3.53
CA ALA A 263 7.31 -19.11 3.03
C ALA A 263 6.94 -19.01 1.55
N GLU A 264 6.16 -17.98 1.23
CA GLU A 264 5.90 -17.53 -0.13
C GLU A 264 6.42 -16.11 -0.29
N TYR A 265 6.98 -15.78 -1.44
CA TYR A 265 7.46 -14.44 -1.76
C TYR A 265 6.63 -13.84 -2.88
N ARG A 266 6.31 -12.57 -2.74
CA ARG A 266 5.60 -11.79 -3.76
C ARG A 266 6.34 -10.48 -3.97
N ILE A 267 6.36 -9.99 -5.19
CA ILE A 267 6.79 -8.64 -5.50
C ILE A 267 5.55 -7.77 -5.46
N ALA A 268 5.40 -6.95 -4.44
CA ALA A 268 4.24 -6.11 -4.29
C ALA A 268 4.28 -4.95 -5.29
N GLU A 269 5.46 -4.30 -5.39
CA GLU A 269 5.69 -3.16 -6.27
C GLU A 269 7.09 -3.21 -6.91
N ILE A 270 7.18 -2.97 -8.23
CA ILE A 270 8.44 -2.86 -8.98
C ILE A 270 8.53 -1.58 -9.81
N ALA A 271 7.46 -0.79 -9.84
CA ALA A 271 7.38 0.41 -10.66
C ALA A 271 8.15 1.59 -10.06
N ASP A 272 8.18 1.70 -8.75
CA ASP A 272 8.78 2.79 -8.00
C ASP A 272 10.28 2.66 -7.75
N ARG A 273 10.87 3.65 -7.06
CA ARG A 273 12.32 3.70 -6.79
C ARG A 273 12.77 2.60 -5.85
N THR A 274 11.97 2.31 -4.86
CA THR A 274 12.21 1.25 -3.89
C THR A 274 11.23 0.14 -4.18
N LEU A 275 11.74 -1.08 -4.30
CA LEU A 275 10.94 -2.28 -4.57
C LEU A 275 10.39 -2.85 -3.26
N VAL A 276 9.23 -3.45 -3.34
CA VAL A 276 8.53 -4.04 -2.21
C VAL A 276 8.24 -5.51 -2.48
#